data_24ffc4a76e5089fe613f0477410f9720
#
_entry.id   24ffc4a76e5089fe613f0477410f9720
#
_cell.length_a   1.000
_cell.length_b   1.000
_cell.length_c   1.000
_cell.angle_alpha   90.00
_cell.angle_beta   90.00
_cell.angle_gamma   90.00
#
_symmetry.space_group_name_H-M   'P 1'
#
loop_
_entity.id
_entity.type
_entity.pdbx_description
1 polymer ?
#
loop_
_entity_poly.entity_id
_entity_poly.type
_entity_poly.pdbx_seq_one_letter_code
_entity_poly.pdbx_strand_id
1 'polypeptide(L)'
;MTETLSALFAGFGVALAPNNLLWGFVGVTLGTAIGVLPGVGPALTVAMLLPLTVKLEPTGALIMFAGIYYGAMYGGSTTTILLNTPGESASIATALEGNRMAKRGRAGPALATAAIGSFVAGTIATILLTLLAPLVVEVALKFGPAEYFALMVFAFVTVAAVLGSSTVRGLTMLFLGVLLGLVGIDDQTGQMRFAFGVPELMDGIDVVVLAVGLFAVGEALYVAAYQSRQREELEQMSGSLWMSRDDWKRSWPAWLRATFIGFPFGTIPAGGAEIPTFLSYALEKKLTKHPEEFGKGAIEGVAGPEAANNASSAGVLVPLLTLGIPTSATAAILLAAFQNYGIQPGPLLFQTQGALVWGLIASMYIGNILLLILNLPLIGLWVKVLMIPRPLLYAGILVFATLGAFSLHQSVVDLATLYVFGLLGFMMRRWGFPVAPAVIGLILGPLAESQFRRALAISQGDASVFFTHPISASLLVLTAALVLVPWIVRVVRERRGRAAA
;
A
#
# COMPACT_ATOMS: atom_id res chain seq x y z
N MET A 1 -5.02 -8.19 27.31
CA MET A 1 -3.55 -8.20 27.11
C MET A 1 -2.95 -9.59 27.20
N THR A 2 -3.26 -10.42 28.23
CA THR A 2 -2.82 -11.83 28.30
C THR A 2 -3.32 -12.66 27.11
N GLU A 3 -4.57 -12.52 26.72
CA GLU A 3 -5.16 -13.20 25.55
C GLU A 3 -4.47 -12.79 24.23
N THR A 4 -4.21 -11.51 24.05
CA THR A 4 -3.50 -10.98 22.86
C THR A 4 -2.09 -11.57 22.75
N LEU A 5 -1.35 -11.63 23.86
CA LEU A 5 -0.02 -12.24 23.89
C LEU A 5 -0.06 -13.74 23.63
N SER A 6 -1.02 -14.45 24.24
CA SER A 6 -1.21 -15.88 23.99
C SER A 6 -1.53 -16.16 22.53
N ALA A 7 -2.41 -15.36 21.91
CA ALA A 7 -2.74 -15.48 20.51
C ALA A 7 -1.53 -15.17 19.59
N LEU A 8 -0.73 -14.16 19.93
CA LEU A 8 0.52 -13.87 19.22
C LEU A 8 1.51 -15.03 19.32
N PHE A 9 1.70 -15.63 20.50
CA PHE A 9 2.59 -16.78 20.65
C PHE A 9 2.08 -17.99 19.83
N ALA A 10 0.77 -18.23 19.81
CA ALA A 10 0.19 -19.24 18.91
C ALA A 10 0.45 -18.88 17.44
N GLY A 11 0.36 -17.60 17.08
CA GLY A 11 0.68 -17.08 15.75
C GLY A 11 2.14 -17.34 15.36
N PHE A 12 3.09 -17.22 16.26
CA PHE A 12 4.49 -17.62 16.00
C PHE A 12 4.60 -19.10 15.67
N GLY A 13 3.82 -19.97 16.32
CA GLY A 13 3.76 -21.39 15.96
C GLY A 13 3.32 -21.61 14.52
N VAL A 14 2.33 -20.82 14.06
CA VAL A 14 1.85 -20.85 12.66
C VAL A 14 2.91 -20.30 11.70
N ALA A 15 3.48 -19.13 12.01
CA ALA A 15 4.46 -18.46 11.14
C ALA A 15 5.78 -19.22 10.99
N LEU A 16 6.22 -19.92 12.05
CA LEU A 16 7.45 -20.74 12.07
C LEU A 16 7.23 -22.13 11.47
N ALA A 17 6.01 -22.54 11.13
CA ALA A 17 5.78 -23.77 10.40
C ALA A 17 6.62 -23.75 9.10
N PRO A 18 7.33 -24.85 8.73
CA PRO A 18 8.31 -24.84 7.64
C PRO A 18 7.77 -24.28 6.33
N ASN A 19 6.52 -24.60 5.98
CA ASN A 19 5.88 -24.12 4.76
C ASN A 19 5.64 -22.61 4.82
N ASN A 20 5.12 -22.08 5.92
CA ASN A 20 4.83 -20.66 6.10
C ASN A 20 6.11 -19.83 6.20
N LEU A 21 7.13 -20.34 6.87
CA LEU A 21 8.45 -19.73 6.94
C LEU A 21 9.12 -19.66 5.56
N LEU A 22 8.98 -20.73 4.74
CA LEU A 22 9.47 -20.74 3.36
C LEU A 22 8.79 -19.65 2.54
N TRP A 23 7.46 -19.57 2.59
CA TRP A 23 6.72 -18.54 1.83
C TRP A 23 6.99 -17.12 2.35
N GLY A 24 7.18 -16.96 3.65
CA GLY A 24 7.63 -15.70 4.24
C GLY A 24 9.03 -15.29 3.71
N PHE A 25 9.98 -16.22 3.67
CA PHE A 25 11.31 -15.97 3.11
C PHE A 25 11.26 -15.65 1.61
N VAL A 26 10.49 -16.40 0.83
CA VAL A 26 10.26 -16.12 -0.59
C VAL A 26 9.65 -14.73 -0.76
N GLY A 27 8.63 -14.39 0.04
CA GLY A 27 7.95 -13.10 -0.01
C GLY A 27 8.90 -11.93 0.24
N VAL A 28 9.66 -11.94 1.35
CA VAL A 28 10.59 -10.85 1.68
C VAL A 28 11.72 -10.73 0.64
N THR A 29 12.19 -11.85 0.09
CA THR A 29 13.24 -11.88 -0.93
C THR A 29 12.75 -11.31 -2.24
N LEU A 30 11.59 -11.76 -2.74
CA LEU A 30 10.97 -11.22 -3.96
C LEU A 30 10.59 -9.76 -3.78
N GLY A 31 10.01 -9.40 -2.63
CA GLY A 31 9.69 -8.02 -2.31
C GLY A 31 10.90 -7.11 -2.36
N THR A 32 12.01 -7.51 -1.72
CA THR A 32 13.28 -6.76 -1.77
C THR A 32 13.81 -6.65 -3.20
N ALA A 33 13.86 -7.77 -3.93
CA ALA A 33 14.34 -7.79 -5.32
C ALA A 33 13.56 -6.83 -6.21
N ILE A 34 12.24 -6.80 -6.06
CA ILE A 34 11.35 -5.95 -6.86
C ILE A 34 11.36 -4.49 -6.38
N GLY A 35 11.40 -4.27 -5.06
CA GLY A 35 11.55 -2.93 -4.51
C GLY A 35 12.81 -2.20 -4.97
N VAL A 36 13.89 -2.96 -5.19
CA VAL A 36 15.13 -2.45 -5.79
C VAL A 36 14.93 -2.04 -7.26
N LEU A 37 13.94 -2.56 -7.97
CA LEU A 37 13.71 -2.24 -9.39
C LEU A 37 12.88 -0.96 -9.54
N PRO A 38 13.39 0.08 -10.25
CA PRO A 38 12.70 1.34 -10.39
C PRO A 38 11.34 1.20 -11.07
N GLY A 39 10.30 1.78 -10.45
CA GLY A 39 8.94 1.79 -10.99
C GLY A 39 8.14 0.50 -10.80
N VAL A 40 8.69 -0.50 -10.11
CA VAL A 40 7.99 -1.74 -9.79
C VAL A 40 7.64 -1.74 -8.30
N GLY A 41 6.44 -1.26 -7.97
CA GLY A 41 5.99 -1.18 -6.58
C GLY A 41 5.37 -2.47 -6.05
N PRO A 42 5.10 -2.54 -4.73
CA PRO A 42 4.54 -3.73 -4.09
C PRO A 42 3.12 -4.09 -4.62
N ALA A 43 2.30 -3.10 -4.95
CA ALA A 43 0.97 -3.33 -5.51
C ALA A 43 1.03 -4.13 -6.83
N LEU A 44 1.90 -3.71 -7.76
CA LEU A 44 2.14 -4.40 -9.02
C LEU A 44 2.61 -5.84 -8.77
N THR A 45 3.53 -6.01 -7.83
CA THR A 45 4.13 -7.33 -7.55
C THR A 45 3.12 -8.31 -6.98
N VAL A 46 2.35 -7.87 -5.97
CA VAL A 46 1.30 -8.72 -5.37
C VAL A 46 0.25 -9.06 -6.43
N ALA A 47 -0.22 -8.08 -7.21
CA ALA A 47 -1.19 -8.31 -8.27
C ALA A 47 -0.69 -9.36 -9.27
N MET A 48 0.55 -9.22 -9.76
CA MET A 48 1.13 -10.14 -10.75
C MET A 48 1.31 -11.57 -10.21
N LEU A 49 1.64 -11.72 -8.92
CA LEU A 49 1.90 -13.04 -8.32
C LEU A 49 0.63 -13.69 -7.77
N LEU A 50 -0.41 -12.92 -7.48
CA LEU A 50 -1.64 -13.44 -6.91
C LEU A 50 -2.26 -14.57 -7.75
N PRO A 51 -2.39 -14.48 -9.08
CA PRO A 51 -2.90 -15.59 -9.89
C PRO A 51 -2.07 -16.87 -9.80
N LEU A 52 -0.76 -16.72 -9.57
CA LEU A 52 0.17 -17.87 -9.50
C LEU A 52 0.11 -18.58 -8.15
N THR A 53 -0.49 -17.95 -7.15
CA THR A 53 -0.56 -18.47 -5.77
C THR A 53 -1.86 -19.13 -5.41
N VAL A 54 -2.85 -19.17 -6.30
CA VAL A 54 -4.21 -19.72 -6.05
C VAL A 54 -4.19 -21.15 -5.52
N LYS A 55 -3.18 -21.94 -5.87
CA LYS A 55 -3.02 -23.33 -5.39
C LYS A 55 -2.27 -23.44 -4.05
N LEU A 56 -1.76 -22.33 -3.51
CA LEU A 56 -1.09 -22.33 -2.22
C LEU A 56 -2.13 -22.34 -1.09
N GLU A 57 -1.70 -22.83 0.06
CA GLU A 57 -2.46 -22.70 1.28
C GLU A 57 -2.60 -21.22 1.65
N PRO A 58 -3.82 -20.75 2.01
CA PRO A 58 -4.10 -19.32 2.20
C PRO A 58 -3.15 -18.61 3.17
N THR A 59 -2.82 -19.24 4.30
CA THR A 59 -1.93 -18.66 5.31
C THR A 59 -0.54 -18.38 4.74
N GLY A 60 0.05 -19.38 4.06
CA GLY A 60 1.37 -19.26 3.43
C GLY A 60 1.40 -18.20 2.33
N ALA A 61 0.35 -18.13 1.51
CA ALA A 61 0.24 -17.14 0.45
C ALA A 61 0.11 -15.72 1.00
N LEU A 62 -0.72 -15.49 2.01
CA LEU A 62 -0.90 -14.18 2.63
C LEU A 62 0.36 -13.73 3.40
N ILE A 63 1.07 -14.64 4.06
CA ILE A 63 2.40 -14.39 4.65
C ILE A 63 3.40 -13.97 3.57
N MET A 64 3.40 -14.65 2.42
CA MET A 64 4.24 -14.28 1.28
C MET A 64 3.92 -12.88 0.77
N PHE A 65 2.64 -12.53 0.60
CA PHE A 65 2.24 -11.21 0.13
C PHE A 65 2.58 -10.09 1.12
N ALA A 66 2.42 -10.32 2.43
CA ALA A 66 2.89 -9.39 3.44
C ALA A 66 4.41 -9.22 3.39
N GLY A 67 5.15 -10.31 3.19
CA GLY A 67 6.59 -10.30 2.97
C GLY A 67 6.99 -9.50 1.73
N ILE A 68 6.27 -9.63 0.62
CA ILE A 68 6.46 -8.84 -0.60
C ILE A 68 6.24 -7.35 -0.31
N TYR A 69 5.17 -7.02 0.39
CA TYR A 69 4.87 -5.63 0.74
C TYR A 69 6.01 -5.00 1.55
N TYR A 70 6.39 -5.63 2.64
CA TYR A 70 7.49 -5.17 3.50
C TYR A 70 8.84 -5.13 2.76
N GLY A 71 9.14 -6.19 2.00
CA GLY A 71 10.37 -6.29 1.22
C GLY A 71 10.51 -5.18 0.18
N ALA A 72 9.42 -4.83 -0.49
CA ALA A 72 9.43 -3.75 -1.47
C ALA A 72 9.69 -2.38 -0.83
N MET A 73 9.14 -2.13 0.38
CA MET A 73 9.41 -0.90 1.14
C MET A 73 10.90 -0.77 1.49
N TYR A 74 11.54 -1.85 1.90
CA TYR A 74 12.99 -1.86 2.16
C TYR A 74 13.81 -1.70 0.88
N GLY A 75 13.48 -2.47 -0.16
CA GLY A 75 14.23 -2.49 -1.41
C GLY A 75 14.25 -1.13 -2.13
N GLY A 76 13.15 -0.38 -2.02
CA GLY A 76 12.98 0.93 -2.63
C GLY A 76 14.02 1.97 -2.22
N SER A 77 14.51 1.92 -0.97
CA SER A 77 15.57 2.80 -0.49
C SER A 77 16.90 2.60 -1.20
N THR A 78 17.23 1.36 -1.58
CA THR A 78 18.48 1.05 -2.28
C THR A 78 18.55 1.77 -3.63
N THR A 79 17.50 1.68 -4.43
CA THR A 79 17.41 2.35 -5.74
C THR A 79 17.40 3.86 -5.59
N THR A 80 16.64 4.34 -4.62
CA THR A 80 16.52 5.77 -4.33
C THR A 80 17.87 6.39 -3.95
N ILE A 81 18.64 5.71 -3.11
CA ILE A 81 19.96 6.20 -2.65
C ILE A 81 21.01 6.10 -3.76
N LEU A 82 21.07 4.97 -4.49
CA LEU A 82 22.14 4.69 -5.43
C LEU A 82 21.90 5.24 -6.84
N LEU A 83 20.64 5.35 -7.29
CA LEU A 83 20.29 5.80 -8.65
C LEU A 83 19.52 7.13 -8.67
N ASN A 84 19.17 7.70 -7.52
CA ASN A 84 18.26 8.86 -7.43
C ASN A 84 16.91 8.63 -8.13
N THR A 85 16.53 7.38 -8.29
CA THR A 85 15.26 6.97 -8.89
C THR A 85 14.45 6.27 -7.83
N PRO A 86 13.32 6.83 -7.38
CA PRO A 86 12.51 6.21 -6.36
C PRO A 86 12.03 4.82 -6.81
N GLY A 87 12.23 3.79 -6.00
CA GLY A 87 11.66 2.47 -6.21
C GLY A 87 10.14 2.51 -6.10
N GLU A 88 9.65 3.33 -5.19
CA GLU A 88 8.23 3.62 -4.96
C GLU A 88 8.01 5.10 -4.60
N SER A 89 6.76 5.56 -4.65
CA SER A 89 6.41 6.97 -4.39
C SER A 89 6.77 7.44 -2.98
N ALA A 90 6.70 6.56 -1.98
CA ALA A 90 7.05 6.90 -0.59
C ALA A 90 8.55 7.15 -0.40
N SER A 91 9.42 6.55 -1.22
CA SER A 91 10.86 6.73 -1.11
C SER A 91 11.39 8.03 -1.76
N ILE A 92 10.52 8.84 -2.38
CA ILE A 92 10.90 10.15 -2.97
C ILE A 92 11.52 11.08 -1.93
N ALA A 93 10.99 11.09 -0.70
CA ALA A 93 11.53 11.92 0.37
C ALA A 93 12.98 11.53 0.74
N THR A 94 13.29 10.24 0.72
CA THR A 94 14.63 9.68 0.95
C THR A 94 15.62 10.11 -0.16
N ALA A 95 15.17 10.28 -1.40
CA ALA A 95 16.00 10.74 -2.50
C ALA A 95 16.65 12.11 -2.24
N LEU A 96 15.95 12.98 -1.51
CA LEU A 96 16.40 14.34 -1.25
C LEU A 96 17.76 14.41 -0.56
N GLU A 97 18.06 13.45 0.32
CA GLU A 97 19.33 13.40 1.05
C GLU A 97 20.14 12.15 0.72
N GLY A 98 19.50 11.00 0.52
CA GLY A 98 20.16 9.71 0.36
C GLY A 98 21.10 9.66 -0.82
N ASN A 99 20.67 10.12 -2.00
CA ASN A 99 21.53 10.18 -3.19
C ASN A 99 22.68 11.19 -3.02
N ARG A 100 22.44 12.30 -2.32
CA ARG A 100 23.49 13.28 -2.02
C ARG A 100 24.54 12.73 -1.05
N MET A 101 24.13 11.88 -0.10
CA MET A 101 25.06 11.12 0.73
C MET A 101 25.89 10.17 -0.13
N ALA A 102 25.26 9.41 -1.04
CA ALA A 102 25.93 8.49 -1.93
C ALA A 102 27.00 9.21 -2.80
N LYS A 103 26.66 10.32 -3.43
CA LYS A 103 27.59 11.16 -4.21
C LYS A 103 28.78 11.70 -3.41
N ARG A 104 28.64 11.78 -2.08
CA ARG A 104 29.73 12.17 -1.17
C ARG A 104 30.52 10.97 -0.62
N GLY A 105 30.36 9.78 -1.19
CA GLY A 105 30.99 8.56 -0.72
C GLY A 105 30.41 7.98 0.58
N ARG A 106 29.21 8.42 0.98
CA ARG A 106 28.49 7.96 2.17
C ARG A 106 27.28 7.09 1.85
N ALA A 107 27.33 6.36 0.74
CA ALA A 107 26.26 5.43 0.34
C ALA A 107 26.03 4.35 1.42
N GLY A 108 27.10 3.79 1.98
CA GLY A 108 27.01 2.78 3.04
C GLY A 108 26.23 3.24 4.28
N PRO A 109 26.61 4.36 4.93
CA PRO A 109 25.85 4.92 6.05
C PRO A 109 24.39 5.28 5.70
N ALA A 110 24.11 5.74 4.48
CA ALA A 110 22.75 6.03 4.05
C ALA A 110 21.89 4.76 3.94
N LEU A 111 22.45 3.69 3.37
CA LEU A 111 21.80 2.39 3.27
C LEU A 111 21.63 1.73 4.62
N ALA A 112 22.64 1.85 5.50
CA ALA A 112 22.58 1.30 6.85
C ALA A 112 21.50 2.00 7.70
N THR A 113 21.43 3.34 7.68
CA THR A 113 20.40 4.05 8.44
C THR A 113 18.99 3.76 7.90
N ALA A 114 18.85 3.58 6.58
CA ALA A 114 17.59 3.17 5.98
C ALA A 114 17.17 1.77 6.46
N ALA A 115 18.05 0.76 6.32
CA ALA A 115 17.74 -0.62 6.69
C ALA A 115 17.46 -0.78 8.19
N ILE A 116 18.32 -0.21 9.05
CA ILE A 116 18.15 -0.30 10.51
C ILE A 116 16.92 0.49 10.96
N GLY A 117 16.71 1.68 10.42
CA GLY A 117 15.53 2.50 10.72
C GLY A 117 14.22 1.82 10.32
N SER A 118 14.20 1.20 9.16
CA SER A 118 13.06 0.39 8.68
C SER A 118 12.79 -0.81 9.59
N PHE A 119 13.85 -1.51 10.06
CA PHE A 119 13.71 -2.60 11.02
C PHE A 119 13.15 -2.14 12.37
N VAL A 120 13.68 -1.06 12.93
CA VAL A 120 13.21 -0.48 14.20
C VAL A 120 11.74 -0.03 14.06
N ALA A 121 11.45 0.74 13.03
CA ALA A 121 10.12 1.27 12.78
C ALA A 121 9.09 0.17 12.46
N GLY A 122 9.44 -0.79 11.60
CA GLY A 122 8.61 -1.93 11.28
C GLY A 122 8.30 -2.81 12.50
N THR A 123 9.29 -3.02 13.36
CA THR A 123 9.11 -3.81 14.60
C THR A 123 8.18 -3.08 15.59
N ILE A 124 8.43 -1.79 15.87
CA ILE A 124 7.56 -0.99 16.76
C ILE A 124 6.15 -0.90 16.18
N ALA A 125 6.02 -0.68 14.89
CA ALA A 125 4.73 -0.60 14.22
C ALA A 125 3.98 -1.95 14.23
N THR A 126 4.68 -3.07 14.13
CA THR A 126 4.06 -4.41 14.31
C THR A 126 3.60 -4.64 15.76
N ILE A 127 4.35 -4.13 16.76
CA ILE A 127 3.91 -4.13 18.16
C ILE A 127 2.62 -3.29 18.29
N LEU A 128 2.60 -2.10 17.70
CA LEU A 128 1.39 -1.26 17.71
C LEU A 128 0.21 -1.94 17.00
N LEU A 129 0.43 -2.60 15.87
CA LEU A 129 -0.58 -3.42 15.20
C LEU A 129 -1.11 -4.52 16.12
N THR A 130 -0.21 -5.27 16.76
CA THR A 130 -0.55 -6.35 17.70
C THR A 130 -1.45 -5.88 18.84
N LEU A 131 -1.19 -4.68 19.38
CA LEU A 131 -1.93 -4.13 20.52
C LEU A 131 -3.23 -3.44 20.10
N LEU A 132 -3.21 -2.74 18.95
CA LEU A 132 -4.34 -1.91 18.51
C LEU A 132 -5.38 -2.68 17.70
N ALA A 133 -5.00 -3.71 16.93
CA ALA A 133 -5.95 -4.42 16.11
C ALA A 133 -7.12 -5.04 16.92
N PRO A 134 -6.90 -5.72 18.06
CA PRO A 134 -8.00 -6.21 18.88
C PRO A 134 -8.93 -5.11 19.41
N LEU A 135 -8.37 -3.95 19.79
CA LEU A 135 -9.16 -2.80 20.26
C LEU A 135 -10.02 -2.22 19.14
N VAL A 136 -9.47 -2.13 17.92
CA VAL A 136 -10.24 -1.67 16.75
C VAL A 136 -11.34 -2.68 16.42
N VAL A 137 -11.08 -3.98 16.53
CA VAL A 137 -12.11 -5.04 16.34
C VAL A 137 -13.27 -4.86 17.31
N GLU A 138 -13.01 -4.60 18.60
CA GLU A 138 -14.08 -4.37 19.59
C GLU A 138 -14.97 -3.17 19.21
N VAL A 139 -14.37 -2.12 18.66
CA VAL A 139 -15.12 -0.96 18.17
C VAL A 139 -15.86 -1.29 16.87
N ALA A 140 -15.20 -2.00 15.95
CA ALA A 140 -15.76 -2.38 14.65
C ALA A 140 -16.95 -3.34 14.76
N LEU A 141 -17.00 -4.18 15.79
CA LEU A 141 -18.14 -5.05 16.08
C LEU A 141 -19.43 -4.28 16.45
N LYS A 142 -19.31 -3.00 16.79
CA LYS A 142 -20.47 -2.12 17.05
C LYS A 142 -21.01 -1.46 15.77
N PHE A 143 -20.33 -1.64 14.64
CA PHE A 143 -20.73 -1.04 13.37
C PHE A 143 -21.85 -1.86 12.73
N GLY A 144 -22.96 -1.19 12.45
CA GLY A 144 -24.01 -1.70 11.60
C GLY A 144 -23.83 -1.24 10.14
N PRO A 145 -24.80 -1.55 9.25
CA PRO A 145 -24.73 -1.17 7.86
C PRO A 145 -24.60 0.33 7.59
N ALA A 146 -25.21 1.17 8.42
CA ALA A 146 -25.11 2.64 8.28
C ALA A 146 -23.70 3.13 8.58
N GLU A 147 -23.05 2.60 9.62
CA GLU A 147 -21.68 2.94 9.99
C GLU A 147 -20.69 2.48 8.93
N TYR A 148 -20.84 1.24 8.42
CA TYR A 148 -20.00 0.74 7.33
C TYR A 148 -20.14 1.56 6.06
N PHE A 149 -21.36 1.94 5.68
CA PHE A 149 -21.56 2.82 4.53
C PHE A 149 -20.88 4.18 4.73
N ALA A 150 -21.08 4.82 5.88
CA ALA A 150 -20.44 6.10 6.20
C ALA A 150 -18.90 6.00 6.18
N LEU A 151 -18.35 4.89 6.69
CA LEU A 151 -16.93 4.62 6.67
C LEU A 151 -16.38 4.43 5.24
N MET A 152 -17.14 3.79 4.34
CA MET A 152 -16.77 3.66 2.94
C MET A 152 -16.83 4.99 2.20
N VAL A 153 -17.82 5.83 2.47
CA VAL A 153 -17.89 7.20 1.93
C VAL A 153 -16.68 8.02 2.40
N PHE A 154 -16.31 7.92 3.68
CA PHE A 154 -15.11 8.53 4.22
C PHE A 154 -13.85 8.06 3.49
N ALA A 155 -13.71 6.74 3.30
CA ALA A 155 -12.59 6.15 2.58
C ALA A 155 -12.53 6.63 1.13
N PHE A 156 -13.66 6.66 0.40
CA PHE A 156 -13.74 7.13 -0.97
C PHE A 156 -13.27 8.58 -1.12
N VAL A 157 -13.76 9.47 -0.27
CA VAL A 157 -13.40 10.88 -0.31
C VAL A 157 -11.91 11.07 0.02
N THR A 158 -11.42 10.36 1.03
CA THR A 158 -10.02 10.48 1.45
C THR A 158 -9.07 9.94 0.39
N VAL A 159 -9.36 8.77 -0.17
CA VAL A 159 -8.59 8.16 -1.27
C VAL A 159 -8.54 9.07 -2.49
N ALA A 160 -9.69 9.62 -2.89
CA ALA A 160 -9.77 10.52 -4.04
C ALA A 160 -9.01 11.84 -3.83
N ALA A 161 -8.99 12.35 -2.59
CA ALA A 161 -8.30 13.58 -2.25
C ALA A 161 -6.77 13.43 -2.21
N VAL A 162 -6.28 12.25 -1.83
CA VAL A 162 -4.86 12.04 -1.52
C VAL A 162 -4.10 11.33 -2.63
N LEU A 163 -4.70 10.31 -3.27
CA LEU A 163 -4.02 9.44 -4.24
C LEU A 163 -3.87 10.03 -5.65
N GLY A 164 -4.05 11.33 -5.84
CA GLY A 164 -3.92 11.94 -7.15
C GLY A 164 -3.36 13.35 -7.13
N SER A 165 -2.78 13.76 -8.26
CA SER A 165 -2.37 15.16 -8.49
C SER A 165 -3.57 16.12 -8.52
N SER A 166 -4.80 15.61 -8.61
CA SER A 166 -6.06 16.34 -8.67
C SER A 166 -7.18 15.50 -8.07
N THR A 167 -7.90 16.06 -7.10
CA THR A 167 -9.09 15.44 -6.48
C THR A 167 -10.14 15.04 -7.52
N VAL A 168 -10.32 15.86 -8.55
CA VAL A 168 -11.29 15.56 -9.63
C VAL A 168 -10.87 14.29 -10.38
N ARG A 169 -9.57 14.14 -10.72
CA ARG A 169 -9.08 12.93 -11.38
C ARG A 169 -9.20 11.71 -10.47
N GLY A 170 -8.91 11.87 -9.17
CA GLY A 170 -9.09 10.82 -8.17
C GLY A 170 -10.55 10.36 -8.09
N LEU A 171 -11.49 11.27 -7.98
CA LEU A 171 -12.94 10.99 -7.98
C LEU A 171 -13.41 10.33 -9.28
N THR A 172 -12.95 10.83 -10.44
CA THR A 172 -13.30 10.23 -11.74
C THR A 172 -12.90 8.77 -11.80
N MET A 173 -11.68 8.44 -11.36
CA MET A 173 -11.20 7.05 -11.36
C MET A 173 -11.89 6.20 -10.30
N LEU A 174 -12.19 6.76 -9.13
CA LEU A 174 -12.97 6.08 -8.10
C LEU A 174 -14.36 5.69 -8.61
N PHE A 175 -15.09 6.65 -9.21
CA PHE A 175 -16.43 6.38 -9.76
C PHE A 175 -16.38 5.42 -10.94
N LEU A 176 -15.34 5.49 -11.79
CA LEU A 176 -15.13 4.48 -12.81
C LEU A 176 -14.98 3.08 -12.17
N GLY A 177 -14.17 2.96 -11.13
CA GLY A 177 -14.02 1.71 -10.38
C GLY A 177 -15.34 1.23 -9.79
N VAL A 178 -16.11 2.11 -9.14
CA VAL A 178 -17.43 1.77 -8.59
C VAL A 178 -18.36 1.25 -9.70
N LEU A 179 -18.41 1.92 -10.86
CA LEU A 179 -19.22 1.46 -11.99
C LEU A 179 -18.80 0.09 -12.50
N LEU A 180 -17.50 -0.18 -12.58
CA LEU A 180 -16.96 -1.48 -12.97
C LEU A 180 -17.32 -2.55 -11.93
N GLY A 181 -17.33 -2.22 -10.64
CA GLY A 181 -17.73 -3.14 -9.56
C GLY A 181 -19.22 -3.49 -9.55
N LEU A 182 -20.05 -2.71 -10.24
CA LEU A 182 -21.48 -3.01 -10.39
C LEU A 182 -21.79 -3.95 -11.55
N VAL A 183 -20.78 -4.35 -12.33
CA VAL A 183 -20.94 -5.37 -13.39
C VAL A 183 -21.15 -6.72 -12.73
N GLY A 184 -22.09 -7.53 -13.24
CA GLY A 184 -22.35 -8.87 -12.74
C GLY A 184 -23.76 -9.05 -12.18
N ILE A 185 -23.96 -10.08 -11.37
CA ILE A 185 -25.23 -10.37 -10.72
C ILE A 185 -25.32 -9.57 -9.41
N ASP A 186 -26.42 -8.87 -9.24
CA ASP A 186 -26.74 -8.17 -7.98
C ASP A 186 -27.09 -9.19 -6.88
N ASP A 187 -26.29 -9.25 -5.82
CA ASP A 187 -26.46 -10.18 -4.70
C ASP A 187 -27.80 -10.08 -3.97
N GLN A 188 -28.49 -8.91 -4.05
CA GLN A 188 -29.76 -8.72 -3.35
C GLN A 188 -30.99 -9.04 -4.20
N THR A 189 -30.93 -8.81 -5.51
CA THR A 189 -32.06 -9.00 -6.41
C THR A 189 -31.89 -10.17 -7.37
N GLY A 190 -30.67 -10.70 -7.53
CA GLY A 190 -30.34 -11.72 -8.51
C GLY A 190 -30.38 -11.24 -9.97
N GLN A 191 -30.54 -9.92 -10.20
CA GLN A 191 -30.60 -9.37 -11.56
C GLN A 191 -29.20 -9.13 -12.12
N MET A 192 -29.04 -9.47 -13.40
CA MET A 192 -27.81 -9.16 -14.14
C MET A 192 -27.70 -7.68 -14.43
N ARG A 193 -26.51 -7.11 -14.20
CA ARG A 193 -26.17 -5.72 -14.48
C ARG A 193 -24.95 -5.66 -15.39
N PHE A 194 -25.06 -4.97 -16.51
CA PHE A 194 -23.98 -4.65 -17.44
C PHE A 194 -23.16 -5.87 -17.92
N ALA A 195 -23.75 -7.09 -17.91
CA ALA A 195 -23.08 -8.30 -18.40
C ALA A 195 -23.15 -8.43 -19.94
N PHE A 196 -23.97 -7.63 -20.62
CA PHE A 196 -24.09 -7.58 -22.10
C PHE A 196 -24.25 -8.91 -22.80
N GLY A 197 -24.75 -9.94 -22.11
CA GLY A 197 -24.89 -11.30 -22.62
C GLY A 197 -23.61 -12.13 -22.66
N VAL A 198 -22.54 -11.66 -22.03
CA VAL A 198 -21.26 -12.37 -21.87
C VAL A 198 -21.31 -13.16 -20.56
N PRO A 199 -21.29 -14.52 -20.61
CA PRO A 199 -21.42 -15.36 -19.41
C PRO A 199 -20.35 -15.09 -18.37
N GLU A 200 -19.12 -14.84 -18.78
CA GLU A 200 -17.98 -14.58 -17.91
C GLU A 200 -18.11 -13.26 -17.13
N LEU A 201 -18.93 -12.31 -17.61
CA LEU A 201 -19.22 -11.07 -16.90
C LEU A 201 -20.38 -11.22 -15.89
N MET A 202 -21.03 -12.37 -15.79
CA MET A 202 -22.07 -12.60 -14.78
C MET A 202 -21.50 -12.61 -13.37
N ASP A 203 -20.29 -13.15 -13.18
CA ASP A 203 -19.57 -13.12 -11.90
C ASP A 203 -18.84 -11.79 -11.63
N GLY A 204 -19.05 -10.81 -12.53
CA GLY A 204 -18.40 -9.49 -12.44
C GLY A 204 -17.05 -9.46 -13.13
N ILE A 205 -16.37 -8.30 -12.98
CA ILE A 205 -14.99 -8.14 -13.44
C ILE A 205 -14.07 -8.62 -12.32
N ASP A 206 -13.25 -9.62 -12.62
CA ASP A 206 -12.27 -10.12 -11.65
C ASP A 206 -11.29 -9.02 -11.23
N VAL A 207 -11.22 -8.79 -9.91
CA VAL A 207 -10.40 -7.72 -9.32
C VAL A 207 -8.92 -7.92 -9.61
N VAL A 208 -8.47 -9.19 -9.65
CA VAL A 208 -7.06 -9.53 -9.87
C VAL A 208 -6.68 -9.25 -11.32
N VAL A 209 -7.51 -9.68 -12.27
CA VAL A 209 -7.30 -9.42 -13.71
C VAL A 209 -7.26 -7.93 -14.00
N LEU A 210 -8.21 -7.16 -13.46
CA LEU A 210 -8.24 -5.71 -13.59
C LEU A 210 -6.98 -5.06 -12.97
N ALA A 211 -6.61 -5.46 -11.76
CA ALA A 211 -5.46 -4.88 -11.07
C ALA A 211 -4.15 -5.19 -11.80
N VAL A 212 -3.96 -6.44 -12.26
CA VAL A 212 -2.80 -6.82 -13.08
C VAL A 212 -2.78 -6.02 -14.38
N GLY A 213 -3.92 -5.86 -15.05
CA GLY A 213 -4.04 -5.04 -16.23
C GLY A 213 -3.60 -3.59 -15.98
N LEU A 214 -4.23 -2.93 -15.03
CA LEU A 214 -3.98 -1.53 -14.73
C LEU A 214 -2.56 -1.26 -14.22
N PHE A 215 -2.05 -2.06 -13.28
CA PHE A 215 -0.75 -1.82 -12.65
C PHE A 215 0.40 -2.45 -13.42
N ALA A 216 0.31 -3.73 -13.82
CA ALA A 216 1.43 -4.44 -14.41
C ALA A 216 1.53 -4.19 -15.93
N VAL A 217 0.46 -4.49 -16.67
CA VAL A 217 0.46 -4.31 -18.14
C VAL A 217 0.52 -2.82 -18.48
N GLY A 218 -0.26 -1.98 -17.80
CA GLY A 218 -0.28 -0.54 -18.02
C GLY A 218 1.08 0.12 -17.77
N GLU A 219 1.78 -0.27 -16.70
CA GLU A 219 3.14 0.20 -16.41
C GLU A 219 4.14 -0.27 -17.45
N ALA A 220 4.12 -1.55 -17.82
CA ALA A 220 5.03 -2.11 -18.82
C ALA A 220 4.88 -1.40 -20.16
N LEU A 221 3.65 -1.14 -20.60
CA LEU A 221 3.37 -0.38 -21.84
C LEU A 221 3.85 1.07 -21.73
N TYR A 222 3.64 1.74 -20.59
CA TYR A 222 4.07 3.12 -20.38
C TYR A 222 5.59 3.25 -20.43
N VAL A 223 6.30 2.37 -19.76
CA VAL A 223 7.76 2.37 -19.75
C VAL A 223 8.32 2.05 -21.14
N ALA A 224 7.72 1.08 -21.84
CA ALA A 224 8.12 0.74 -23.20
C ALA A 224 7.96 1.92 -24.19
N ALA A 225 6.90 2.74 -23.98
CA ALA A 225 6.60 3.87 -24.86
C ALA A 225 7.41 5.14 -24.57
N TYR A 226 7.69 5.43 -23.31
CA TYR A 226 8.16 6.76 -22.91
C TYR A 226 9.50 6.79 -22.17
N GLN A 227 9.97 5.67 -21.63
CA GLN A 227 11.20 5.70 -20.85
C GLN A 227 12.41 5.78 -21.76
N SER A 228 13.16 6.88 -21.64
CA SER A 228 14.40 7.10 -22.37
C SER A 228 15.43 6.01 -22.09
N ARG A 229 16.26 5.68 -23.10
CA ARG A 229 17.41 4.77 -22.99
C ARG A 229 18.58 5.36 -22.19
N GLN A 230 18.40 6.48 -21.50
CA GLN A 230 19.46 7.04 -20.66
C GLN A 230 19.81 6.03 -19.55
N ARG A 231 21.05 5.56 -19.58
CA ARG A 231 21.63 4.84 -18.45
C ARG A 231 21.81 5.84 -17.32
N GLU A 232 21.04 5.65 -16.26
CA GLU A 232 21.30 6.34 -15.01
C GLU A 232 22.63 5.82 -14.46
N GLU A 233 23.53 6.73 -14.08
CA GLU A 233 24.82 6.36 -13.49
C GLU A 233 24.58 5.82 -12.08
N LEU A 234 25.01 4.58 -11.85
CA LEU A 234 24.96 3.93 -10.56
C LEU A 234 26.09 4.51 -9.69
N GLU A 235 25.73 5.15 -8.57
CA GLU A 235 26.71 5.60 -7.59
C GLU A 235 27.43 4.39 -6.97
N GLN A 236 28.76 4.42 -7.05
CA GLN A 236 29.57 3.33 -6.54
C GLN A 236 29.51 3.28 -5.00
N MET A 237 29.31 2.08 -4.48
CA MET A 237 29.42 1.83 -3.04
C MET A 237 30.92 1.88 -2.66
N SER A 238 31.35 3.06 -2.19
CA SER A 238 32.71 3.26 -1.67
C SER A 238 32.65 3.46 -0.14
N GLY A 239 33.65 2.96 0.58
CA GLY A 239 33.78 3.13 2.01
C GLY A 239 33.08 2.06 2.85
N SER A 240 32.90 2.35 4.15
CA SER A 240 32.28 1.45 5.12
C SER A 240 30.77 1.44 5.01
N LEU A 241 30.15 0.26 5.15
CA LEU A 241 28.69 0.14 5.33
C LEU A 241 28.20 0.66 6.69
N TRP A 242 29.09 0.76 7.68
CA TRP A 242 28.71 1.08 9.04
C TRP A 242 28.57 2.59 9.27
N MET A 243 27.59 2.92 10.08
CA MET A 243 27.32 4.27 10.57
C MET A 243 28.37 4.68 11.60
N SER A 244 28.78 5.95 11.56
CA SER A 244 29.59 6.55 12.62
C SER A 244 28.79 6.70 13.93
N ARG A 245 29.48 6.96 15.04
CA ARG A 245 28.79 7.23 16.32
C ARG A 245 27.88 8.46 16.25
N ASP A 246 28.23 9.44 15.43
CA ASP A 246 27.42 10.64 15.20
C ASP A 246 26.19 10.29 14.38
N ASP A 247 26.34 9.50 13.31
CA ASP A 247 25.22 9.01 12.50
C ASP A 247 24.19 8.27 13.38
N TRP A 248 24.64 7.41 14.29
CA TRP A 248 23.76 6.73 15.22
C TRP A 248 23.00 7.67 16.15
N LYS A 249 23.70 8.65 16.74
CA LYS A 249 23.07 9.64 17.63
C LYS A 249 22.03 10.49 16.93
N ARG A 250 22.23 10.75 15.65
CA ARG A 250 21.33 11.56 14.83
C ARG A 250 20.15 10.75 14.29
N SER A 251 20.38 9.49 13.94
CA SER A 251 19.36 8.63 13.30
C SER A 251 18.33 8.04 14.28
N TRP A 252 18.76 7.55 15.45
CA TRP A 252 17.83 6.84 16.33
C TRP A 252 16.62 7.68 16.82
N PRO A 253 16.76 9.00 17.15
CA PRO A 253 15.59 9.79 17.52
C PRO A 253 14.66 10.07 16.33
N ALA A 254 15.25 10.18 15.11
CA ALA A 254 14.49 10.34 13.88
C ALA A 254 13.67 9.09 13.60
N TRP A 255 14.23 7.89 13.76
CA TRP A 255 13.50 6.63 13.60
C TRP A 255 12.27 6.55 14.51
N LEU A 256 12.43 6.88 15.80
CA LEU A 256 11.33 6.83 16.75
C LEU A 256 10.24 7.84 16.41
N ARG A 257 10.58 9.11 16.19
CA ARG A 257 9.60 10.15 15.83
C ARG A 257 8.84 9.79 14.58
N ALA A 258 9.58 9.33 13.57
CA ALA A 258 9.01 8.95 12.30
C ALA A 258 8.09 7.72 12.38
N THR A 259 8.39 6.77 13.26
CA THR A 259 7.50 5.61 13.52
C THR A 259 6.15 6.07 14.04
N PHE A 260 6.13 6.99 15.00
CA PHE A 260 4.88 7.53 15.56
C PHE A 260 4.15 8.51 14.62
N ILE A 261 4.79 8.98 13.56
CA ILE A 261 4.13 9.67 12.45
C ILE A 261 3.60 8.64 11.44
N GLY A 262 4.44 7.71 10.99
CA GLY A 262 4.12 6.79 9.91
C GLY A 262 2.96 5.85 10.24
N PHE A 263 3.00 5.22 11.41
CA PHE A 263 1.99 4.23 11.79
C PHE A 263 0.55 4.78 11.78
N PRO A 264 0.21 5.92 12.43
CA PRO A 264 -1.15 6.48 12.38
C PRO A 264 -1.59 6.84 10.96
N PHE A 265 -0.69 7.41 10.13
CA PHE A 265 -1.03 7.71 8.74
C PHE A 265 -1.33 6.46 7.91
N GLY A 266 -0.67 5.34 8.18
CA GLY A 266 -1.02 4.06 7.57
C GLY A 266 -2.43 3.59 7.90
N THR A 267 -2.94 3.89 9.10
CA THR A 267 -4.29 3.49 9.51
C THR A 267 -5.41 4.33 8.89
N ILE A 268 -5.09 5.47 8.29
CA ILE A 268 -6.08 6.37 7.69
C ILE A 268 -6.08 6.16 6.16
N PRO A 269 -7.22 6.19 5.47
CA PRO A 269 -7.28 6.12 4.01
C PRO A 269 -6.73 7.40 3.35
N ALA A 270 -5.45 7.68 3.56
CA ALA A 270 -4.77 8.92 3.20
C ALA A 270 -3.57 8.71 2.27
N GLY A 271 -3.57 7.68 1.45
CA GLY A 271 -2.54 7.47 0.43
C GLY A 271 -1.30 6.70 0.88
N GLY A 272 -1.41 5.96 1.98
CA GLY A 272 -0.30 5.06 2.37
C GLY A 272 0.88 5.80 3.01
N ALA A 273 2.08 5.58 2.49
CA ALA A 273 3.33 6.05 3.11
C ALA A 273 3.85 7.39 2.56
N GLU A 274 3.30 7.94 1.49
CA GLU A 274 3.80 9.14 0.84
C GLU A 274 3.76 10.37 1.75
N ILE A 275 2.59 10.63 2.37
CA ILE A 275 2.43 11.80 3.25
C ILE A 275 3.33 11.73 4.47
N PRO A 276 3.36 10.63 5.27
CA PRO A 276 4.15 10.59 6.48
C PRO A 276 5.66 10.66 6.22
N THR A 277 6.15 10.20 5.06
CA THR A 277 7.58 10.32 4.71
C THR A 277 7.99 11.78 4.52
N PHE A 278 7.19 12.58 3.79
CA PHE A 278 7.45 14.01 3.64
C PHE A 278 7.25 14.79 4.93
N LEU A 279 6.24 14.43 5.75
CA LEU A 279 6.05 15.04 7.07
C LEU A 279 7.22 14.77 8.00
N SER A 280 7.73 13.53 8.01
CA SER A 280 8.92 13.16 8.76
C SER A 280 10.14 13.97 8.30
N TYR A 281 10.37 14.06 6.97
CA TYR A 281 11.46 14.87 6.42
C TYR A 281 11.36 16.33 6.88
N ALA A 282 10.17 16.94 6.79
CA ALA A 282 9.96 18.32 7.20
C ALA A 282 10.17 18.53 8.71
N LEU A 283 9.73 17.56 9.53
CA LEU A 283 9.92 17.58 10.97
C LEU A 283 11.40 17.47 11.33
N GLU A 284 12.12 16.51 10.75
CA GLU A 284 13.56 16.33 11.01
C GLU A 284 14.35 17.56 10.60
N LYS A 285 14.05 18.16 9.45
CA LYS A 285 14.65 19.43 9.01
C LYS A 285 14.43 20.57 10.00
N LYS A 286 13.27 20.60 10.69
CA LYS A 286 12.95 21.62 11.68
C LYS A 286 13.62 21.38 13.04
N LEU A 287 13.81 20.10 13.40
CA LEU A 287 14.31 19.70 14.71
C LEU A 287 15.84 19.51 14.77
N THR A 288 16.48 19.34 13.62
CA THR A 288 17.93 19.12 13.55
C THR A 288 18.71 20.32 14.09
N LYS A 289 19.90 20.03 14.65
CA LYS A 289 20.89 21.04 15.02
C LYS A 289 21.74 21.50 13.82
N HIS A 290 21.60 20.82 12.67
CA HIS A 290 22.39 21.03 11.46
C HIS A 290 21.49 21.30 10.24
N PRO A 291 20.62 22.33 10.26
CA PRO A 291 19.69 22.61 9.17
C PRO A 291 20.38 22.90 7.83
N GLU A 292 21.63 23.37 7.87
CA GLU A 292 22.48 23.65 6.72
C GLU A 292 22.92 22.42 5.94
N GLU A 293 22.83 21.22 6.53
CA GLU A 293 23.11 19.95 5.87
C GLU A 293 21.91 19.43 5.05
N PHE A 294 20.69 19.87 5.38
CA PHE A 294 19.51 19.51 4.61
C PHE A 294 19.58 20.06 3.19
N GLY A 295 19.30 19.18 2.23
CA GLY A 295 19.56 19.43 0.83
C GLY A 295 21.00 19.15 0.41
N LYS A 296 21.85 18.62 1.31
CA LYS A 296 23.26 18.30 1.04
C LYS A 296 23.69 16.92 1.56
N GLY A 297 22.77 16.11 2.03
CA GLY A 297 23.02 14.74 2.53
C GLY A 297 22.96 14.66 4.05
N ALA A 298 21.95 15.26 4.68
CA ALA A 298 21.65 15.12 6.09
C ALA A 298 21.11 13.69 6.37
N ILE A 299 21.72 12.99 7.34
CA ILE A 299 21.34 11.60 7.63
C ILE A 299 19.94 11.47 8.22
N GLU A 300 19.47 12.46 9.00
CA GLU A 300 18.10 12.50 9.52
C GLU A 300 17.06 12.56 8.42
N GLY A 301 17.42 13.17 7.27
CA GLY A 301 16.56 13.25 6.09
C GLY A 301 16.48 11.95 5.29
N VAL A 302 17.26 10.93 5.67
CA VAL A 302 17.10 9.52 5.23
C VAL A 302 16.41 8.72 6.34
N ALA A 303 16.92 8.84 7.57
CA ALA A 303 16.45 8.08 8.73
C ALA A 303 14.95 8.25 8.98
N GLY A 304 14.47 9.48 9.01
CA GLY A 304 13.07 9.80 9.27
C GLY A 304 12.12 9.24 8.20
N PRO A 305 12.26 9.61 6.93
CA PRO A 305 11.38 9.12 5.86
C PRO A 305 11.33 7.59 5.76
N GLU A 306 12.46 6.90 5.84
CA GLU A 306 12.48 5.43 5.76
C GLU A 306 11.77 4.76 6.94
N ALA A 307 11.94 5.28 8.14
CA ALA A 307 11.22 4.79 9.30
C ALA A 307 9.70 5.07 9.19
N ALA A 308 9.29 6.25 8.72
CA ALA A 308 7.88 6.57 8.49
C ALA A 308 7.24 5.65 7.42
N ASN A 309 7.97 5.36 6.34
CA ASN A 309 7.56 4.47 5.27
C ASN A 309 7.22 3.07 5.83
N ASN A 310 8.14 2.47 6.54
CA ASN A 310 7.96 1.10 7.06
C ASN A 310 6.95 1.04 8.22
N ALA A 311 6.87 2.06 9.05
CA ALA A 311 5.82 2.15 10.07
C ALA A 311 4.41 2.27 9.47
N SER A 312 4.26 3.02 8.38
CA SER A 312 3.01 3.15 7.66
C SER A 312 2.53 1.81 7.09
N SER A 313 3.44 0.99 6.59
CA SER A 313 3.12 -0.33 6.02
C SER A 313 2.45 -1.27 7.04
N ALA A 314 2.89 -1.26 8.31
CA ALA A 314 2.22 -1.98 9.37
C ALA A 314 0.88 -1.33 9.75
N GLY A 315 0.82 0.00 9.76
CA GLY A 315 -0.39 0.76 10.03
C GLY A 315 -1.52 0.43 9.06
N VAL A 316 -1.21 0.26 7.78
CA VAL A 316 -2.14 -0.12 6.71
C VAL A 316 -2.88 -1.42 7.01
N LEU A 317 -2.25 -2.37 7.69
CA LEU A 317 -2.87 -3.66 8.03
C LEU A 317 -3.92 -3.56 9.14
N VAL A 318 -3.91 -2.49 9.96
CA VAL A 318 -4.94 -2.30 10.99
C VAL A 318 -6.33 -2.23 10.35
N PRO A 319 -6.68 -1.21 9.54
CA PRO A 319 -8.00 -1.13 8.93
C PRO A 319 -8.25 -2.25 7.91
N LEU A 320 -7.23 -2.75 7.24
CA LEU A 320 -7.38 -3.86 6.30
C LEU A 320 -7.91 -5.12 7.00
N LEU A 321 -7.27 -5.54 8.09
CA LEU A 321 -7.64 -6.77 8.81
C LEU A 321 -8.90 -6.61 9.67
N THR A 322 -9.08 -5.43 10.29
CA THR A 322 -10.16 -5.22 11.27
C THR A 322 -11.46 -4.70 10.68
N LEU A 323 -11.41 -3.97 9.56
CA LEU A 323 -12.55 -3.32 8.93
C LEU A 323 -12.77 -3.77 7.47
N GLY A 324 -11.78 -4.44 6.87
CA GLY A 324 -11.82 -4.79 5.44
C GLY A 324 -11.66 -3.58 4.52
N ILE A 325 -11.01 -2.51 5.00
CA ILE A 325 -10.85 -1.25 4.26
C ILE A 325 -9.39 -1.04 3.88
N PRO A 326 -9.08 -0.97 2.58
CA PRO A 326 -7.74 -0.67 2.12
C PRO A 326 -7.46 0.83 2.21
N THR A 327 -6.30 1.19 2.75
CA THR A 327 -5.84 2.58 2.87
C THR A 327 -4.79 2.96 1.83
N SER A 328 -4.35 2.01 1.01
CA SER A 328 -3.38 2.21 -0.06
C SER A 328 -3.66 1.27 -1.25
N ALA A 329 -2.99 1.51 -2.39
CA ALA A 329 -3.07 0.62 -3.55
C ALA A 329 -2.67 -0.82 -3.21
N THR A 330 -1.57 -1.01 -2.49
CA THR A 330 -1.11 -2.34 -2.07
C THR A 330 -2.12 -3.02 -1.15
N ALA A 331 -2.71 -2.27 -0.20
CA ALA A 331 -3.76 -2.80 0.66
C ALA A 331 -5.01 -3.24 -0.13
N ALA A 332 -5.36 -2.53 -1.20
CA ALA A 332 -6.47 -2.93 -2.06
C ALA A 332 -6.19 -4.27 -2.76
N ILE A 333 -4.98 -4.47 -3.25
CA ILE A 333 -4.58 -5.75 -3.85
C ILE A 333 -4.50 -6.88 -2.80
N LEU A 334 -4.01 -6.55 -1.58
CA LEU A 334 -4.04 -7.52 -0.47
C LEU A 334 -5.48 -7.90 -0.10
N LEU A 335 -6.42 -6.94 -0.08
CA LEU A 335 -7.83 -7.23 0.15
C LEU A 335 -8.38 -8.17 -0.93
N ALA A 336 -8.06 -7.92 -2.21
CA ALA A 336 -8.40 -8.82 -3.29
C ALA A 336 -7.78 -10.21 -3.11
N ALA A 337 -6.54 -10.29 -2.60
CA ALA A 337 -5.91 -11.57 -2.28
C ALA A 337 -6.69 -12.34 -1.21
N PHE A 338 -7.10 -11.70 -0.11
CA PHE A 338 -7.95 -12.32 0.89
C PHE A 338 -9.26 -12.83 0.28
N GLN A 339 -9.94 -12.01 -0.51
CA GLN A 339 -11.21 -12.35 -1.16
C GLN A 339 -11.07 -13.53 -2.14
N ASN A 340 -9.97 -13.59 -2.89
CA ASN A 340 -9.68 -14.67 -3.81
C ASN A 340 -9.54 -16.04 -3.11
N TYR A 341 -9.12 -16.03 -1.84
CA TYR A 341 -9.11 -17.22 -0.98
C TYR A 341 -10.43 -17.43 -0.22
N GLY A 342 -11.50 -16.70 -0.56
CA GLY A 342 -12.78 -16.78 0.14
C GLY A 342 -12.76 -16.22 1.57
N ILE A 343 -11.73 -15.45 1.91
CA ILE A 343 -11.56 -14.85 3.25
C ILE A 343 -11.98 -13.41 3.18
N GLN A 344 -12.91 -13.00 4.02
CA GLN A 344 -13.34 -11.60 4.11
C GLN A 344 -12.68 -10.92 5.32
N PRO A 345 -11.75 -9.98 5.12
CA PRO A 345 -11.26 -9.14 6.19
C PRO A 345 -12.36 -8.31 6.82
N GLY A 346 -12.25 -8.12 8.13
CA GLY A 346 -13.26 -7.43 8.91
C GLY A 346 -13.25 -7.90 10.37
N PRO A 347 -14.14 -7.38 11.23
CA PRO A 347 -14.07 -7.65 12.67
C PRO A 347 -14.26 -9.13 13.04
N LEU A 348 -15.01 -9.89 12.23
CA LEU A 348 -15.20 -11.32 12.46
C LEU A 348 -13.97 -12.17 12.07
N LEU A 349 -13.05 -11.63 11.27
CA LEU A 349 -11.86 -12.36 10.82
C LEU A 349 -11.01 -12.87 11.98
N PHE A 350 -10.86 -12.05 13.03
CA PHE A 350 -10.09 -12.41 14.23
C PHE A 350 -10.69 -13.57 15.00
N GLN A 351 -12.03 -13.77 14.91
CA GLN A 351 -12.74 -14.88 15.57
C GLN A 351 -12.78 -16.12 14.69
N THR A 352 -13.05 -15.97 13.38
CA THR A 352 -13.25 -17.09 12.46
C THR A 352 -11.94 -17.65 11.92
N GLN A 353 -10.92 -16.81 11.75
CA GLN A 353 -9.63 -17.16 11.16
C GLN A 353 -8.46 -16.65 12.03
N GLY A 354 -8.59 -16.78 13.36
CA GLY A 354 -7.60 -16.24 14.32
C GLY A 354 -6.19 -16.76 14.08
N ALA A 355 -6.02 -18.05 13.77
CA ALA A 355 -4.73 -18.65 13.50
C ALA A 355 -4.02 -17.99 12.29
N LEU A 356 -4.76 -17.71 11.22
CA LEU A 356 -4.26 -17.02 10.04
C LEU A 356 -3.84 -15.59 10.38
N VAL A 357 -4.69 -14.81 11.05
CA VAL A 357 -4.42 -13.40 11.38
C VAL A 357 -3.20 -13.28 12.29
N TRP A 358 -3.15 -14.06 13.36
CA TRP A 358 -2.03 -14.02 14.29
C TRP A 358 -0.75 -14.60 13.68
N GLY A 359 -0.88 -15.62 12.79
CA GLY A 359 0.23 -16.12 11.98
C GLY A 359 0.78 -15.06 11.05
N LEU A 360 -0.09 -14.27 10.39
CA LEU A 360 0.30 -13.15 9.54
C LEU A 360 1.02 -12.06 10.35
N ILE A 361 0.46 -11.66 11.50
CA ILE A 361 1.10 -10.65 12.37
C ILE A 361 2.46 -11.15 12.88
N ALA A 362 2.55 -12.41 13.33
CA ALA A 362 3.81 -13.01 13.79
C ALA A 362 4.85 -13.09 12.66
N SER A 363 4.41 -13.39 11.43
CA SER A 363 5.30 -13.44 10.25
C SER A 363 5.97 -12.09 9.95
N MET A 364 5.33 -10.97 10.31
CA MET A 364 5.90 -9.64 10.11
C MET A 364 7.11 -9.39 11.02
N TYR A 365 7.12 -9.89 12.25
CA TYR A 365 8.32 -9.83 13.11
C TYR A 365 9.47 -10.63 12.50
N ILE A 366 9.18 -11.85 12.03
CA ILE A 366 10.17 -12.73 11.38
C ILE A 366 10.64 -12.06 10.08
N GLY A 367 9.72 -11.54 9.29
CA GLY A 367 9.98 -10.82 8.04
C GLY A 367 10.90 -9.62 8.24
N ASN A 368 10.70 -8.82 9.29
CA ASN A 368 11.58 -7.69 9.61
C ASN A 368 13.01 -8.13 9.88
N ILE A 369 13.21 -9.23 10.60
CA ILE A 369 14.56 -9.79 10.87
C ILE A 369 15.19 -10.25 9.54
N LEU A 370 14.45 -10.99 8.73
CA LEU A 370 14.91 -11.45 7.41
C LEU A 370 15.27 -10.27 6.50
N LEU A 371 14.46 -9.21 6.50
CA LEU A 371 14.69 -8.02 5.70
C LEU A 371 15.95 -7.26 6.12
N LEU A 372 16.22 -7.16 7.42
CA LEU A 372 17.47 -6.57 7.90
C LEU A 372 18.68 -7.36 7.39
N ILE A 373 18.62 -8.71 7.46
CA ILE A 373 19.67 -9.60 6.95
C ILE A 373 19.82 -9.47 5.43
N LEU A 374 18.73 -9.42 4.69
CA LEU A 374 18.75 -9.28 3.24
C LEU A 374 19.30 -7.91 2.79
N ASN A 375 18.89 -6.82 3.45
CA ASN A 375 19.18 -5.47 2.98
C ASN A 375 20.47 -4.87 3.52
N LEU A 376 21.08 -5.41 4.56
CA LEU A 376 22.33 -4.88 5.11
C LEU A 376 23.55 -5.69 4.64
N PRO A 377 23.74 -6.98 5.02
CA PRO A 377 24.90 -7.73 4.56
C PRO A 377 24.85 -8.15 3.08
N LEU A 378 23.65 -8.33 2.50
CA LEU A 378 23.48 -8.79 1.13
C LEU A 378 23.24 -7.66 0.12
N ILE A 379 23.48 -6.41 0.50
CA ILE A 379 23.24 -5.24 -0.35
C ILE A 379 23.96 -5.32 -1.71
N GLY A 380 25.16 -5.91 -1.74
CA GLY A 380 25.91 -6.14 -2.98
C GLY A 380 25.19 -7.03 -4.00
N LEU A 381 24.29 -7.93 -3.53
CA LEU A 381 23.44 -8.73 -4.41
C LEU A 381 22.37 -7.85 -5.08
N TRP A 382 21.74 -6.98 -4.30
CA TRP A 382 20.70 -6.10 -4.81
C TRP A 382 21.22 -5.04 -5.79
N VAL A 383 22.44 -4.57 -5.58
CA VAL A 383 23.12 -3.70 -6.56
C VAL A 383 23.28 -4.40 -7.91
N LYS A 384 23.52 -5.73 -7.94
CA LYS A 384 23.56 -6.49 -9.20
C LYS A 384 22.17 -6.60 -9.85
N VAL A 385 21.11 -6.69 -9.06
CA VAL A 385 19.71 -6.69 -9.58
C VAL A 385 19.38 -5.39 -10.28
N LEU A 386 19.90 -4.24 -9.82
CA LEU A 386 19.77 -2.94 -10.48
C LEU A 386 20.35 -2.91 -11.91
N MET A 387 21.30 -3.80 -12.22
CA MET A 387 21.92 -3.87 -13.54
C MET A 387 21.10 -4.67 -14.57
N ILE A 388 19.97 -5.28 -14.17
CA ILE A 388 19.09 -6.01 -15.11
C ILE A 388 18.54 -5.01 -16.13
N PRO A 389 18.66 -5.29 -17.43
CA PRO A 389 18.12 -4.42 -18.46
C PRO A 389 16.59 -4.28 -18.33
N ARG A 390 16.11 -3.04 -18.22
CA ARG A 390 14.68 -2.74 -18.09
C ARG A 390 13.79 -3.43 -19.13
N PRO A 391 14.16 -3.53 -20.44
CA PRO A 391 13.33 -4.24 -21.41
C PRO A 391 13.08 -5.71 -21.07
N LEU A 392 14.07 -6.41 -20.51
CA LEU A 392 13.89 -7.81 -20.08
C LEU A 392 12.94 -7.91 -18.88
N LEU A 393 13.05 -6.97 -17.94
CA LEU A 393 12.17 -6.92 -16.78
C LEU A 393 10.70 -6.75 -17.22
N TYR A 394 10.41 -5.74 -18.06
CA TYR A 394 9.03 -5.47 -18.47
C TYR A 394 8.49 -6.54 -19.43
N ALA A 395 9.33 -7.15 -20.26
CA ALA A 395 8.94 -8.33 -21.03
C ALA A 395 8.54 -9.50 -20.12
N GLY A 396 9.33 -9.76 -19.08
CA GLY A 396 9.00 -10.74 -18.05
C GLY A 396 7.67 -10.44 -17.35
N ILE A 397 7.44 -9.19 -16.95
CA ILE A 397 6.18 -8.76 -16.34
C ILE A 397 4.99 -9.07 -17.24
N LEU A 398 5.06 -8.74 -18.54
CA LEU A 398 3.99 -9.03 -19.50
C LEU A 398 3.73 -10.52 -19.64
N VAL A 399 4.77 -11.34 -19.71
CA VAL A 399 4.63 -12.81 -19.78
C VAL A 399 3.96 -13.35 -18.54
N PHE A 400 4.44 -12.99 -17.34
CA PHE A 400 3.84 -13.47 -16.09
C PHE A 400 2.43 -12.93 -15.86
N ALA A 401 2.13 -11.68 -16.22
CA ALA A 401 0.79 -11.11 -16.17
C ALA A 401 -0.19 -11.89 -17.05
N THR A 402 0.24 -12.22 -18.29
CA THR A 402 -0.58 -12.97 -19.24
C THR A 402 -0.83 -14.41 -18.77
N LEU A 403 0.24 -15.11 -18.36
CA LEU A 403 0.13 -16.49 -17.86
C LEU A 403 -0.68 -16.54 -16.56
N GLY A 404 -0.45 -15.57 -15.67
CA GLY A 404 -1.18 -15.45 -14.42
C GLY A 404 -2.68 -15.25 -14.64
N ALA A 405 -3.07 -14.24 -15.40
CA ALA A 405 -4.48 -13.97 -15.70
C ALA A 405 -5.17 -15.16 -16.36
N PHE A 406 -4.51 -15.83 -17.31
CA PHE A 406 -5.06 -17.03 -17.93
C PHE A 406 -5.20 -18.20 -16.94
N SER A 407 -4.30 -18.33 -15.96
CA SER A 407 -4.32 -19.45 -15.01
C SER A 407 -5.47 -19.39 -13.99
N LEU A 408 -6.09 -18.22 -13.81
CA LEU A 408 -7.21 -18.05 -12.87
C LEU A 408 -8.45 -18.85 -13.30
N HIS A 409 -8.94 -18.58 -14.50
CA HIS A 409 -10.20 -19.17 -14.98
C HIS A 409 -10.05 -19.85 -16.36
N GLN A 410 -8.82 -19.88 -16.94
CA GLN A 410 -8.54 -20.38 -18.28
C GLN A 410 -9.41 -19.72 -19.34
N SER A 411 -9.75 -18.44 -19.16
CA SER A 411 -10.67 -17.66 -19.97
C SER A 411 -9.94 -16.74 -20.94
N VAL A 412 -10.34 -16.74 -22.20
CA VAL A 412 -9.89 -15.77 -23.21
C VAL A 412 -10.48 -14.38 -22.92
N VAL A 413 -11.67 -14.34 -22.30
CA VAL A 413 -12.30 -13.07 -21.88
C VAL A 413 -11.46 -12.38 -20.83
N ASP A 414 -10.88 -13.12 -19.87
CA ASP A 414 -9.96 -12.56 -18.87
C ASP A 414 -8.68 -12.01 -19.51
N LEU A 415 -8.15 -12.67 -20.55
CA LEU A 415 -7.02 -12.11 -21.31
C LEU A 415 -7.40 -10.83 -22.05
N ALA A 416 -8.56 -10.79 -22.68
CA ALA A 416 -9.04 -9.58 -23.33
C ALA A 416 -9.23 -8.45 -22.30
N THR A 417 -9.84 -8.75 -21.16
CA THR A 417 -10.00 -7.83 -20.02
C THR A 417 -8.67 -7.32 -19.51
N LEU A 418 -7.68 -8.21 -19.31
CA LEU A 418 -6.33 -7.86 -18.90
C LEU A 418 -5.72 -6.80 -19.82
N TYR A 419 -5.75 -7.00 -21.13
CA TYR A 419 -5.14 -6.08 -22.07
C TYR A 419 -5.94 -4.80 -22.29
N VAL A 420 -7.28 -4.85 -22.24
CA VAL A 420 -8.14 -3.65 -22.26
C VAL A 420 -7.83 -2.76 -21.05
N PHE A 421 -7.78 -3.34 -19.85
CA PHE A 421 -7.39 -2.59 -18.66
C PHE A 421 -5.91 -2.22 -18.64
N GLY A 422 -5.04 -3.01 -19.28
CA GLY A 422 -3.65 -2.64 -19.51
C GLY A 422 -3.51 -1.37 -20.36
N LEU A 423 -4.25 -1.30 -21.46
CA LEU A 423 -4.30 -0.09 -22.29
C LEU A 423 -4.91 1.09 -21.52
N LEU A 424 -5.97 0.87 -20.76
CA LEU A 424 -6.56 1.89 -19.91
C LEU A 424 -5.54 2.41 -18.87
N GLY A 425 -4.83 1.52 -18.19
CA GLY A 425 -3.77 1.85 -17.23
C GLY A 425 -2.64 2.67 -17.87
N PHE A 426 -2.22 2.30 -19.08
CA PHE A 426 -1.28 3.08 -19.88
C PHE A 426 -1.80 4.51 -20.15
N MET A 427 -3.05 4.63 -20.58
CA MET A 427 -3.67 5.95 -20.85
C MET A 427 -3.79 6.77 -19.56
N MET A 428 -4.24 6.14 -18.47
CA MET A 428 -4.35 6.79 -17.15
C MET A 428 -3.01 7.38 -16.73
N ARG A 429 -1.92 6.60 -16.81
CA ARG A 429 -0.58 7.06 -16.48
C ARG A 429 -0.12 8.19 -17.38
N ARG A 430 -0.36 8.07 -18.69
CA ARG A 430 0.00 9.12 -19.68
C ARG A 430 -0.65 10.47 -19.38
N TRP A 431 -1.91 10.45 -18.92
CA TRP A 431 -2.68 11.66 -18.66
C TRP A 431 -2.69 12.07 -17.18
N GLY A 432 -1.95 11.37 -16.33
CA GLY A 432 -1.83 11.65 -14.90
C GLY A 432 -3.09 11.35 -14.09
N PHE A 433 -3.86 10.33 -14.50
CA PHE A 433 -4.95 9.79 -13.71
C PHE A 433 -4.43 8.71 -12.75
N PRO A 434 -4.81 8.73 -11.46
CA PRO A 434 -4.35 7.74 -10.49
C PRO A 434 -5.07 6.39 -10.69
N VAL A 435 -4.30 5.30 -10.70
CA VAL A 435 -4.83 3.93 -10.89
C VAL A 435 -5.48 3.39 -9.62
N ALA A 436 -4.89 3.65 -8.46
CA ALA A 436 -5.34 3.08 -7.19
C ALA A 436 -6.82 3.36 -6.84
N PRO A 437 -7.36 4.57 -7.03
CA PRO A 437 -8.78 4.84 -6.78
C PRO A 437 -9.73 3.97 -7.62
N ALA A 438 -9.36 3.62 -8.85
CA ALA A 438 -10.19 2.75 -9.68
C ALA A 438 -10.29 1.33 -9.10
N VAL A 439 -9.19 0.77 -8.63
CA VAL A 439 -9.17 -0.55 -7.99
C VAL A 439 -9.94 -0.54 -6.66
N ILE A 440 -9.73 0.51 -5.85
CA ILE A 440 -10.46 0.67 -4.58
C ILE A 440 -11.96 0.83 -4.84
N GLY A 441 -12.35 1.59 -5.86
CA GLY A 441 -13.74 1.75 -6.26
C GLY A 441 -14.39 0.43 -6.70
N LEU A 442 -13.67 -0.39 -7.47
CA LEU A 442 -14.13 -1.70 -7.90
C LEU A 442 -14.41 -2.62 -6.70
N ILE A 443 -13.50 -2.65 -5.71
CA ILE A 443 -13.62 -3.54 -4.55
C ILE A 443 -14.67 -3.05 -3.55
N LEU A 444 -14.62 -1.75 -3.20
CA LEU A 444 -15.48 -1.19 -2.18
C LEU A 444 -16.84 -0.72 -2.69
N GLY A 445 -17.01 -0.51 -4.00
CA GLY A 445 -18.28 -0.06 -4.60
C GLY A 445 -19.45 -0.99 -4.30
N PRO A 446 -19.36 -2.28 -4.64
CA PRO A 446 -20.38 -3.28 -4.32
C PRO A 446 -20.68 -3.39 -2.82
N LEU A 447 -19.61 -3.32 -2.00
CA LEU A 447 -19.76 -3.34 -0.53
C LEU A 447 -20.51 -2.11 -0.03
N ALA A 448 -20.17 -0.92 -0.54
CA ALA A 448 -20.84 0.32 -0.16
C ALA A 448 -22.33 0.30 -0.57
N GLU A 449 -22.64 -0.15 -1.79
CA GLU A 449 -24.00 -0.34 -2.23
C GLU A 449 -24.78 -1.32 -1.34
N SER A 450 -24.20 -2.47 -1.06
CA SER A 450 -24.81 -3.50 -0.21
C SER A 450 -25.11 -2.96 1.19
N GLN A 451 -24.17 -2.25 1.82
CA GLN A 451 -24.37 -1.68 3.14
C GLN A 451 -25.40 -0.52 3.13
N PHE A 452 -25.38 0.32 2.10
CA PHE A 452 -26.38 1.38 1.92
C PHE A 452 -27.79 0.79 1.83
N ARG A 453 -28.00 -0.21 0.97
CA ARG A 453 -29.29 -0.86 0.78
C ARG A 453 -29.76 -1.62 2.02
N ARG A 454 -28.83 -2.30 2.74
CA ARG A 454 -29.13 -2.97 4.01
C ARG A 454 -29.55 -1.97 5.09
N ALA A 455 -28.86 -0.83 5.19
CA ALA A 455 -29.21 0.21 6.15
C ALA A 455 -30.64 0.74 5.89
N LEU A 456 -30.97 1.03 4.62
CA LEU A 456 -32.32 1.46 4.23
C LEU A 456 -33.38 0.37 4.47
N ALA A 457 -33.07 -0.90 4.20
CA ALA A 457 -33.98 -2.00 4.44
C ALA A 457 -34.31 -2.15 5.94
N ILE A 458 -33.31 -2.04 6.81
CA ILE A 458 -33.49 -2.10 8.27
C ILE A 458 -34.30 -0.90 8.79
N SER A 459 -34.04 0.30 8.25
CA SER A 459 -34.75 1.53 8.62
C SER A 459 -36.09 1.73 7.91
N GLN A 460 -36.57 0.71 7.17
CA GLN A 460 -37.83 0.79 6.40
C GLN A 460 -37.89 1.95 5.40
N GLY A 461 -36.74 2.29 4.80
CA GLY A 461 -36.61 3.37 3.83
C GLY A 461 -36.25 4.74 4.42
N ASP A 462 -36.10 4.84 5.74
CA ASP A 462 -35.73 6.10 6.37
C ASP A 462 -34.22 6.38 6.21
N ALA A 463 -33.89 7.32 5.33
CA ALA A 463 -32.51 7.75 5.09
C ALA A 463 -31.91 8.57 6.26
N SER A 464 -32.73 9.01 7.24
CA SER A 464 -32.20 9.72 8.41
C SER A 464 -31.27 8.84 9.25
N VAL A 465 -31.34 7.50 9.12
CA VAL A 465 -30.47 6.53 9.79
C VAL A 465 -28.99 6.85 9.67
N PHE A 466 -28.55 7.38 8.56
CA PHE A 466 -27.16 7.77 8.34
C PHE A 466 -26.71 8.97 9.19
N PHE A 467 -27.62 9.79 9.65
CA PHE A 467 -27.37 11.00 10.44
C PHE A 467 -27.80 10.87 11.90
N THR A 468 -28.67 9.93 12.22
CA THR A 468 -29.15 9.70 13.60
C THR A 468 -28.25 8.74 14.38
N HIS A 469 -27.53 7.84 13.70
CA HIS A 469 -26.56 6.98 14.33
C HIS A 469 -25.26 7.75 14.62
N PRO A 470 -24.77 7.80 15.89
CA PRO A 470 -23.68 8.70 16.28
C PRO A 470 -22.37 8.46 15.51
N ILE A 471 -22.01 7.21 15.28
CA ILE A 471 -20.76 6.86 14.57
C ILE A 471 -20.89 7.22 13.10
N SER A 472 -22.00 6.86 12.45
CA SER A 472 -22.26 7.20 11.03
C SER A 472 -22.29 8.72 10.84
N ALA A 473 -23.03 9.46 11.68
CA ALA A 473 -23.09 10.91 11.62
C ALA A 473 -21.70 11.55 11.80
N SER A 474 -20.90 11.08 12.77
CA SER A 474 -19.55 11.58 13.00
C SER A 474 -18.63 11.36 11.79
N LEU A 475 -18.69 10.20 11.16
CA LEU A 475 -17.92 9.89 9.95
C LEU A 475 -18.34 10.76 8.77
N LEU A 476 -19.64 10.98 8.56
CA LEU A 476 -20.14 11.84 7.50
C LEU A 476 -19.79 13.32 7.72
N VAL A 477 -19.86 13.81 8.97
CA VAL A 477 -19.41 15.17 9.32
C VAL A 477 -17.92 15.32 9.09
N LEU A 478 -17.10 14.35 9.48
CA LEU A 478 -15.67 14.35 9.22
C LEU A 478 -15.39 14.35 7.71
N THR A 479 -16.12 13.56 6.95
CA THR A 479 -16.02 13.50 5.48
C THR A 479 -16.36 14.87 4.86
N ALA A 480 -17.45 15.49 5.28
CA ALA A 480 -17.84 16.81 4.82
C ALA A 480 -16.78 17.86 5.18
N ALA A 481 -16.22 17.79 6.39
CA ALA A 481 -15.15 18.69 6.83
C ALA A 481 -13.90 18.57 5.96
N LEU A 482 -13.49 17.36 5.60
CA LEU A 482 -12.34 17.11 4.72
C LEU A 482 -12.50 17.75 3.33
N VAL A 483 -13.72 17.85 2.82
CA VAL A 483 -13.99 18.48 1.52
C VAL A 483 -14.16 19.99 1.65
N LEU A 484 -14.96 20.41 2.63
CA LEU A 484 -15.39 21.81 2.73
C LEU A 484 -14.31 22.72 3.31
N VAL A 485 -13.53 22.27 4.30
CA VAL A 485 -12.52 23.12 4.96
C VAL A 485 -11.43 23.60 3.98
N PRO A 486 -10.80 22.73 3.16
CA PRO A 486 -9.83 23.20 2.16
C PRO A 486 -10.44 24.14 1.13
N TRP A 487 -11.67 23.86 0.70
CA TRP A 487 -12.39 24.72 -0.24
C TRP A 487 -12.68 26.10 0.36
N ILE A 488 -13.19 26.17 1.60
CA ILE A 488 -13.45 27.44 2.31
C ILE A 488 -12.17 28.23 2.47
N VAL A 489 -11.10 27.58 2.93
CA VAL A 489 -9.78 28.22 3.12
C VAL A 489 -9.26 28.80 1.81
N ARG A 490 -9.41 28.09 0.69
CA ARG A 490 -9.02 28.56 -0.64
C ARG A 490 -9.83 29.79 -1.04
N VAL A 491 -11.16 29.74 -0.95
CA VAL A 491 -12.05 30.86 -1.29
C VAL A 491 -11.75 32.10 -0.44
N VAL A 492 -11.52 31.92 0.86
CA VAL A 492 -11.17 33.02 1.77
C VAL A 492 -9.82 33.66 1.40
N ARG A 493 -8.82 32.83 1.06
CA ARG A 493 -7.51 33.32 0.61
C ARG A 493 -7.61 34.10 -0.71
N GLU A 494 -8.34 33.59 -1.68
CA GLU A 494 -8.57 34.25 -2.97
C GLU A 494 -9.29 35.59 -2.81
N ARG A 495 -10.29 35.66 -1.91
CA ARG A 495 -11.00 36.92 -1.61
C ARG A 495 -10.08 37.94 -0.91
N ARG A 496 -9.25 37.51 0.05
CA ARG A 496 -8.29 38.38 0.72
C ARG A 496 -7.19 38.89 -0.22
N GLY A 497 -6.71 38.05 -1.13
CA GLY A 497 -5.73 38.46 -2.14
C GLY A 497 -6.30 39.50 -3.13
N ARG A 498 -7.59 39.40 -3.49
CA ARG A 498 -8.27 40.40 -4.34
C ARG A 498 -8.63 41.71 -3.62
N ALA A 499 -8.73 41.67 -2.30
CA ALA A 499 -9.00 42.88 -1.50
C ALA A 499 -7.71 43.67 -1.14
N ALA A 500 -6.53 43.04 -1.34
CA ALA A 500 -5.22 43.61 -1.08
C ALA A 500 -4.50 44.08 -2.37
N ALA A 501 -5.04 43.77 -3.53
CA ALA A 501 -4.61 44.26 -4.86
C ALA A 501 -5.57 45.36 -5.37
#